data_065aee8ec83066974d575605e84ead2f
#
_entry.id   065aee8ec83066974d575605e84ead2f
#
_cell.length_a   1.000
_cell.length_b   1.000
_cell.length_c   1.000
_cell.angle_alpha   90.00
_cell.angle_beta   90.00
_cell.angle_gamma   90.00
#
_symmetry.space_group_name_H-M   'P 1'
#
loop_
_entity.id
_entity.type
_entity.pdbx_description
1 polymer ?
#
loop_
_entity_poly.entity_id
_entity_poly.type
_entity_poly.pdbx_seq_one_letter_code
_entity_poly.pdbx_strand_id
1 'polypeptide(L)' 'MNERIQQLAKQAEEYADIEYNASDLDWYELKEEKFAELIVQECMKLNSKELSITAIERLLPLYAEHFGVEE' A
#
# COMPACT_ATOMS: atom_id res chain seq x y z
N MET A 1 12.56 11.04 -8.67
CA MET A 1 11.87 10.01 -7.87
C MET A 1 11.96 8.67 -8.59
N ASN A 2 12.05 7.59 -7.84
CA ASN A 2 12.16 6.25 -8.39
C ASN A 2 10.94 5.90 -9.26
N GLU A 3 11.17 5.21 -10.37
CA GLU A 3 10.12 4.84 -11.32
C GLU A 3 9.00 4.01 -10.66
N ARG A 4 9.36 3.07 -9.78
CA ARG A 4 8.37 2.27 -9.08
C ARG A 4 7.50 3.10 -8.16
N ILE A 5 8.10 4.06 -7.46
CA ILE A 5 7.34 4.97 -6.59
C ILE A 5 6.39 5.82 -7.43
N GLN A 6 6.82 6.27 -8.61
CA GLN A 6 5.96 7.03 -9.51
C GLN A 6 4.77 6.20 -9.99
N GLN A 7 4.98 4.92 -10.29
CA GLN A 7 3.91 4.01 -10.67
C GLN A 7 2.89 3.84 -9.55
N LEU A 8 3.36 3.67 -8.32
CA LEU A 8 2.48 3.54 -7.16
C LEU A 8 1.70 4.83 -6.90
N ALA A 9 2.35 5.97 -7.06
CA ALA A 9 1.70 7.27 -6.91
C ALA A 9 0.58 7.43 -7.95
N LYS A 10 0.84 7.01 -9.19
CA LYS A 10 -0.15 7.08 -10.27
C LYS A 10 -1.34 6.16 -9.98
N GLN A 11 -1.08 4.96 -9.47
CA GLN A 11 -2.15 4.04 -9.08
C GLN A 11 -3.01 4.64 -7.97
N ALA A 12 -2.39 5.33 -7.01
CA ALA A 12 -3.11 6.01 -5.94
C ALA A 12 -4.00 7.14 -6.49
N GLU A 13 -3.51 7.88 -7.48
CA GLU A 13 -4.29 8.93 -8.14
C GLU A 13 -5.50 8.36 -8.87
N GLU A 14 -5.30 7.27 -9.60
CA GLU A 14 -6.38 6.59 -10.31
C GLU A 14 -7.45 6.08 -9.33
N TYR A 15 -7.03 5.51 -8.22
CA TYR A 15 -7.94 5.08 -7.17
C TYR A 15 -8.75 6.25 -6.61
N ALA A 16 -8.09 7.38 -6.33
CA ALA A 16 -8.75 8.56 -5.82
C ALA A 16 -9.77 9.11 -6.82
N ASP A 17 -9.45 9.08 -8.12
CA ASP A 17 -10.36 9.53 -9.17
C ASP A 17 -11.64 8.69 -9.20
N ILE A 18 -11.52 7.38 -8.99
CA ILE A 18 -12.66 6.46 -9.01
C ILE A 18 -13.52 6.60 -7.74
N GLU A 19 -12.87 6.69 -6.58
CA GLU A 19 -13.56 6.65 -5.29
C GLU A 19 -14.02 8.02 -4.79
N TYR A 20 -13.58 9.09 -5.40
CA TYR A 20 -13.83 10.45 -4.94
C TYR A 20 -15.32 10.74 -4.71
N ASN A 21 -16.17 10.36 -5.64
CA ASN A 21 -17.60 10.64 -5.56
C ASN A 21 -18.37 9.72 -4.60
N ALA A 22 -17.76 8.59 -4.22
CA ALA A 22 -18.40 7.59 -3.38
C ALA A 22 -17.92 7.65 -1.93
N SER A 23 -16.96 8.50 -1.62
CA SER A 23 -16.33 8.59 -0.30
C SER A 23 -16.56 9.95 0.34
N ASP A 24 -16.58 9.96 1.67
CA ASP A 24 -16.64 11.20 2.44
C ASP A 24 -15.28 11.89 2.50
N LEU A 25 -14.21 11.19 2.11
CA LEU A 25 -12.86 11.74 2.07
C LEU A 25 -12.66 12.57 0.80
N ASP A 26 -11.82 13.60 0.87
CA ASP A 26 -11.48 14.34 -0.32
C ASP A 26 -10.46 13.57 -1.17
N TRP A 27 -10.21 14.05 -2.39
CA TRP A 27 -9.33 13.40 -3.34
C TRP A 27 -7.90 13.23 -2.80
N TYR A 28 -7.38 14.24 -2.11
CA TYR A 28 -6.03 14.20 -1.57
C TYR A 28 -5.90 13.18 -0.45
N GLU A 29 -6.90 13.09 0.42
CA GLU A 29 -6.91 12.10 1.49
C GLU A 29 -6.95 10.68 0.94
N LEU A 30 -7.80 10.44 -0.06
CA LEU A 30 -7.89 9.13 -0.72
C LEU A 30 -6.57 8.76 -1.37
N LYS A 31 -5.95 9.70 -2.07
CA LYS A 31 -4.66 9.50 -2.73
C LYS A 31 -3.57 9.15 -1.72
N GLU A 32 -3.46 9.93 -0.64
CA GLU A 32 -2.44 9.74 0.37
C GLU A 32 -2.59 8.39 1.08
N GLU A 33 -3.80 8.04 1.48
CA GLU A 33 -4.06 6.77 2.13
C GLU A 33 -3.75 5.59 1.22
N LYS A 34 -4.17 5.69 -0.03
CA LYS A 34 -3.92 4.63 -0.99
C LYS A 34 -2.44 4.50 -1.32
N PHE A 35 -1.75 5.62 -1.46
CA PHE A 35 -0.31 5.62 -1.71
C PHE A 35 0.43 4.91 -0.58
N ALA A 36 0.13 5.27 0.68
CA ALA A 36 0.76 4.65 1.85
C ALA A 36 0.48 3.15 1.89
N GLU A 37 -0.78 2.75 1.64
CA GLU A 37 -1.17 1.35 1.59
C GLU A 37 -0.38 0.58 0.53
N LEU A 38 -0.24 1.15 -0.66
CA LEU A 38 0.49 0.52 -1.76
C LEU A 38 1.98 0.36 -1.42
N ILE A 39 2.59 1.36 -0.75
CA ILE A 39 3.98 1.26 -0.33
C ILE A 39 4.15 0.11 0.66
N VAL A 40 3.27 0.00 1.65
CA VAL A 40 3.34 -1.07 2.65
C VAL A 40 3.16 -2.44 1.98
N GLN A 41 2.21 -2.56 1.06
CA GLN A 41 1.98 -3.80 0.32
C GLN A 41 3.21 -4.19 -0.49
N GLU A 42 3.88 -3.23 -1.11
CA GLU A 42 5.11 -3.46 -1.86
C GLU A 42 6.22 -4.00 -0.96
N CYS A 43 6.36 -3.43 0.24
CA CYS A 43 7.33 -3.91 1.23
C CYS A 43 7.01 -5.34 1.65
N MET A 44 5.74 -5.67 1.88
CA MET A 44 5.32 -7.01 2.24
C MET A 44 5.67 -8.02 1.14
N LYS A 45 5.45 -7.64 -0.11
CA LYS A 45 5.80 -8.49 -1.25
C LYS A 45 7.30 -8.74 -1.34
N LEU A 46 8.11 -7.71 -1.14
CA LEU A 46 9.56 -7.83 -1.17
C LEU A 46 10.05 -8.72 -0.02
N ASN A 47 9.50 -8.54 1.17
CA ASN A 47 9.83 -9.38 2.32
C ASN A 47 9.49 -10.84 2.05
N SER A 48 8.32 -11.11 1.45
CA SER A 48 7.90 -12.46 1.10
C SER A 48 8.84 -13.12 0.11
N LYS A 49 9.45 -12.32 -0.76
CA LYS A 49 10.35 -12.81 -1.80
C LYS A 49 11.76 -13.08 -1.29
N GLU A 50 12.25 -12.23 -0.37
CA GLU A 50 13.65 -12.22 0.03
C GLU A 50 13.94 -12.88 1.39
N LEU A 51 12.92 -13.05 2.24
CA LEU A 51 13.10 -13.60 3.58
C LEU A 51 12.71 -15.06 3.65
N SER A 52 13.20 -15.76 4.69
CA SER A 52 12.81 -17.14 4.94
C SER A 52 11.30 -17.22 5.27
N ILE A 53 10.73 -18.40 5.06
CA ILE A 53 9.31 -18.65 5.34
C ILE A 53 8.98 -18.32 6.80
N THR A 54 9.84 -18.70 7.74
CA THR A 54 9.64 -18.43 9.16
C THR A 54 9.55 -16.92 9.44
N ALA A 55 10.47 -16.14 8.86
CA ALA A 55 10.48 -14.69 9.02
C ALA A 55 9.24 -14.06 8.41
N ILE A 56 8.81 -14.55 7.23
CA ILE A 56 7.63 -14.05 6.55
C ILE A 56 6.37 -14.30 7.38
N GLU A 57 6.22 -15.50 7.92
CA GLU A 57 5.05 -15.86 8.74
C GLU A 57 4.91 -14.96 9.96
N ARG A 58 6.01 -14.42 10.47
CA ARG A 58 6.00 -13.50 11.61
C ARG A 58 5.80 -12.05 11.20
N LEU A 59 6.44 -11.63 10.09
CA LEU A 59 6.43 -10.23 9.66
C LEU A 59 5.14 -9.79 8.99
N LEU A 60 4.58 -10.60 8.11
CA LEU A 60 3.39 -10.19 7.36
C LEU A 60 2.20 -9.87 8.27
N PRO A 61 1.89 -10.70 9.28
CA PRO A 61 0.81 -10.34 10.21
C PRO A 61 1.11 -9.08 11.00
N LEU A 62 2.38 -8.82 11.33
CA LEU A 62 2.76 -7.62 12.05
C LEU A 62 2.56 -6.36 11.21
N TYR A 63 2.91 -6.41 9.93
CA TYR A 63 2.64 -5.30 9.01
C TYR A 63 1.14 -5.04 8.89
N ALA A 64 0.37 -6.10 8.67
CA ALA A 64 -1.07 -5.98 8.53
C ALA A 64 -1.72 -5.39 9.78
N GLU A 65 -1.32 -5.86 10.96
CA GLU A 65 -1.83 -5.36 12.22
C GLU A 65 -1.43 -3.92 12.47
N HIS A 66 -0.16 -3.59 12.23
CA HIS A 66 0.37 -2.27 12.52
C HIS A 66 -0.22 -1.19 11.61
N PHE A 67 -0.34 -1.48 10.33
CA PHE A 67 -0.78 -0.49 9.33
C PHE A 67 -2.23 -0.66 8.91
N GLY A 68 -2.89 -1.75 9.32
CA GLY A 68 -4.25 -2.03 8.88
C GLY A 68 -4.33 -2.35 7.39
N VAL A 69 -3.26 -2.90 6.82
CA VAL A 69 -3.15 -3.21 5.39
C VAL A 69 -3.11 -4.72 5.19
N GLU A 70 -3.92 -5.22 4.26
CA GLU A 70 -3.92 -6.63 3.89
C GLU A 70 -2.94 -6.88 2.75
N GLU A 71 -2.41 -8.10 2.70
CA GLU A 71 -1.51 -8.52 1.61
C GLU A 71 -2.17 -8.43 0.25
#